data_7f12bc4b9165ed4dcea9cc43d0b75f08
#
_entry.id   7f12bc4b9165ed4dcea9cc43d0b75f08
#
_cell.length_a   1.000
_cell.length_b   1.000
_cell.length_c   1.000
_cell.angle_alpha   90.00
_cell.angle_beta   90.00
_cell.angle_gamma   90.00
#
_symmetry.space_group_name_H-M   'P 1'
#
loop_
_entity.id
_entity.type
_entity.pdbx_description
1 polymer ?
#
loop_
_entity_poly.entity_id
_entity_poly.type
_entity_poly.pdbx_seq_one_letter_code
_entity_poly.pdbx_strand_id
1 'polypeptide(L)'
;DLGDYINRPLRTYSSGMKARLGFSISVFILPDILIVDEALSVGDTGFAAKCAVKMKQLREDRRTVLFVSHSVAQMDGFCDRVLWLYNGEKIAEDVPNRLILPYCAFAREYSAMTNDERKQFCPDVEAYQRRTLPPDLLSRSS
;
A
#
# COMPACT_ATOMS: atom_id res chain seq x y z
N ASP A 1 -20.74 2.37 7.18
CA ASP A 1 -21.85 3.26 6.81
C ASP A 1 -22.61 2.74 5.57
N LEU A 2 -23.42 1.69 5.77
CA LEU A 2 -24.29 1.15 4.73
C LEU A 2 -25.74 1.67 4.86
N GLY A 3 -26.05 2.39 5.95
CA GLY A 3 -27.37 2.94 6.21
C GLY A 3 -28.47 1.87 6.12
N ASP A 4 -29.57 2.21 5.48
CA ASP A 4 -30.74 1.34 5.30
C ASP A 4 -30.44 0.10 4.41
N TYR A 5 -29.32 0.10 3.70
CA TYR A 5 -28.95 -1.04 2.87
C TYR A 5 -28.47 -2.25 3.67
N ILE A 6 -28.13 -2.11 4.96
CA ILE A 6 -27.59 -3.20 5.80
C ILE A 6 -28.52 -4.43 5.82
N ASN A 7 -29.83 -4.23 5.71
CA ASN A 7 -30.83 -5.30 5.70
C ASN A 7 -31.17 -5.83 4.30
N ARG A 8 -30.51 -5.33 3.25
CA ARG A 8 -30.74 -5.79 1.88
C ARG A 8 -29.81 -6.95 1.51
N PRO A 9 -30.21 -7.81 0.57
CA PRO A 9 -29.34 -8.89 0.08
C PRO A 9 -28.04 -8.33 -0.53
N LEU A 10 -26.89 -8.98 -0.27
CA LEU A 10 -25.57 -8.58 -0.77
C LEU A 10 -25.49 -8.43 -2.29
N ARG A 11 -26.32 -9.17 -3.04
CA ARG A 11 -26.40 -9.06 -4.52
C ARG A 11 -26.85 -7.66 -4.99
N THR A 12 -27.51 -6.88 -4.13
CA THR A 12 -27.98 -5.53 -4.44
C THR A 12 -26.97 -4.44 -4.11
N TYR A 13 -25.85 -4.81 -3.49
CA TYR A 13 -24.79 -3.87 -3.09
C TYR A 13 -23.92 -3.49 -4.28
N SER A 14 -23.57 -2.21 -4.36
CA SER A 14 -22.53 -1.74 -5.28
C SER A 14 -21.16 -2.35 -4.89
N SER A 15 -20.18 -2.28 -5.81
CA SER A 15 -18.81 -2.71 -5.51
C SER A 15 -18.21 -1.97 -4.31
N GLY A 16 -18.43 -0.66 -4.23
CA GLY A 16 -17.99 0.15 -3.08
C GLY A 16 -18.65 -0.27 -1.77
N MET A 17 -19.96 -0.58 -1.75
CA MET A 17 -20.64 -1.08 -0.56
C MET A 17 -20.11 -2.45 -0.12
N LYS A 18 -19.83 -3.34 -1.07
CA LYS A 18 -19.22 -4.65 -0.78
C LYS A 18 -17.82 -4.49 -0.17
N ALA A 19 -16.98 -3.62 -0.73
CA ALA A 19 -15.65 -3.34 -0.22
C ALA A 19 -15.70 -2.77 1.20
N ARG A 20 -16.60 -1.80 1.46
CA ARG A 20 -16.81 -1.23 2.80
C ARG A 20 -17.26 -2.27 3.82
N LEU A 21 -18.20 -3.13 3.43
CA LEU A 21 -18.66 -4.21 4.31
C LEU A 21 -17.53 -5.19 4.60
N GLY A 22 -16.82 -5.66 3.57
CA GLY A 22 -15.70 -6.59 3.72
C GLY A 22 -14.61 -6.03 4.63
N PHE A 23 -14.18 -4.78 4.42
CA PHE A 23 -13.21 -4.12 5.28
C PHE A 23 -13.71 -4.01 6.73
N SER A 24 -14.97 -3.59 6.91
CA SER A 24 -15.55 -3.47 8.26
C SER A 24 -15.56 -4.79 9.01
N ILE A 25 -15.92 -5.89 8.34
CA ILE A 25 -15.89 -7.24 8.92
C ILE A 25 -14.47 -7.64 9.28
N SER A 26 -13.53 -7.48 8.35
CA SER A 26 -12.12 -7.86 8.55
C SER A 26 -11.48 -7.16 9.76
N VAL A 27 -11.78 -5.88 9.93
CA VAL A 27 -11.26 -5.10 11.07
C VAL A 27 -12.00 -5.42 12.37
N PHE A 28 -13.29 -5.74 12.31
CA PHE A 28 -14.08 -6.07 13.51
C PHE A 28 -13.66 -7.39 14.15
N ILE A 29 -13.23 -8.37 13.35
CA ILE A 29 -12.75 -9.68 13.84
C ILE A 29 -11.42 -9.56 14.60
N LEU A 30 -10.70 -8.44 14.46
CA LEU A 30 -9.39 -8.18 15.08
C LEU A 30 -8.39 -9.32 14.85
N PRO A 31 -8.07 -9.67 13.60
CA PRO A 31 -7.15 -10.76 13.30
C PRO A 31 -5.73 -10.43 13.75
N ASP A 32 -4.90 -11.45 13.99
CA ASP A 32 -3.47 -11.26 14.26
C ASP A 32 -2.70 -10.77 13.03
N ILE A 33 -3.16 -11.19 11.84
CA ILE A 33 -2.62 -10.77 10.54
C ILE A 33 -3.78 -10.30 9.67
N LEU A 34 -3.76 -9.04 9.25
CA LEU A 34 -4.71 -8.45 8.32
C LEU A 34 -4.02 -8.20 6.98
N ILE A 35 -4.59 -8.73 5.90
CA ILE A 35 -4.14 -8.41 4.53
C ILE A 35 -5.16 -7.47 3.90
N VAL A 36 -4.70 -6.31 3.46
CA VAL A 36 -5.52 -5.28 2.81
C VAL A 36 -4.97 -5.03 1.41
N ASP A 37 -5.75 -5.40 0.40
CA ASP A 37 -5.42 -5.23 -1.00
C ASP A 37 -6.32 -4.14 -1.61
N GLU A 38 -5.74 -2.98 -1.94
CA GLU A 38 -6.38 -1.81 -2.56
C GLU A 38 -7.73 -1.34 -1.96
N ALA A 39 -8.23 -2.02 -0.92
CA ALA A 39 -9.56 -1.77 -0.35
C ALA A 39 -9.77 -0.35 0.19
N LEU A 40 -8.70 0.38 0.48
CA LEU A 40 -8.75 1.77 0.94
C LEU A 40 -8.93 2.78 -0.20
N SER A 41 -8.77 2.35 -1.45
CA SER A 41 -8.96 3.19 -2.63
C SER A 41 -10.44 3.25 -3.08
N VAL A 42 -11.29 2.35 -2.54
CA VAL A 42 -12.70 2.22 -2.92
C VAL A 42 -13.58 2.94 -1.91
N GLY A 43 -14.01 4.16 -2.24
CA GLY A 43 -14.97 4.88 -1.41
C GLY A 43 -14.82 6.39 -1.46
N ASP A 44 -15.69 7.08 -0.71
CA ASP A 44 -15.55 8.51 -0.50
C ASP A 44 -14.46 8.82 0.55
N THR A 45 -14.08 10.09 0.60
CA THR A 45 -13.05 10.59 1.53
C THR A 45 -13.37 10.31 3.00
N GLY A 46 -14.67 10.24 3.36
CA GLY A 46 -15.11 9.95 4.71
C GLY A 46 -14.84 8.50 5.12
N PHE A 47 -15.02 7.54 4.21
CA PHE A 47 -14.69 6.14 4.48
C PHE A 47 -13.18 5.93 4.55
N ALA A 48 -12.41 6.54 3.67
CA ALA A 48 -10.95 6.48 3.71
C ALA A 48 -10.38 6.99 5.04
N ALA A 49 -10.92 8.09 5.57
CA ALA A 49 -10.53 8.61 6.89
C ALA A 49 -10.82 7.62 8.03
N LYS A 50 -11.99 6.97 8.02
CA LYS A 50 -12.35 5.93 9.01
C LYS A 50 -11.42 4.71 8.91
N CYS A 51 -11.08 4.29 7.70
CA CYS A 51 -10.11 3.22 7.47
C CYS A 51 -8.75 3.59 8.06
N ALA A 52 -8.27 4.82 7.81
CA ALA A 52 -7.00 5.32 8.33
C ALA A 52 -6.93 5.26 9.86
N VAL A 53 -7.98 5.70 10.55
CA VAL A 53 -8.07 5.64 12.02
C VAL A 53 -8.00 4.19 12.49
N LYS A 54 -8.73 3.28 11.83
CA LYS A 54 -8.73 1.86 12.22
C LYS A 54 -7.39 1.17 11.96
N MET A 55 -6.72 1.47 10.84
CA MET A 55 -5.38 0.98 10.55
C MET A 55 -4.38 1.42 11.61
N LYS A 56 -4.46 2.69 12.04
CA LYS A 56 -3.64 3.21 13.14
C LYS A 56 -3.88 2.44 14.44
N GLN A 57 -5.13 2.18 14.81
CA GLN A 57 -5.48 1.39 15.99
C GLN A 57 -4.89 -0.02 15.94
N LEU A 58 -5.02 -0.74 14.80
CA LEU A 58 -4.44 -2.07 14.63
C LEU A 58 -2.92 -2.07 14.83
N ARG A 59 -2.24 -1.03 14.33
CA ARG A 59 -0.80 -0.84 14.52
C ARG A 59 -0.45 -0.60 16.01
N GLU A 60 -1.20 0.25 16.71
CA GLU A 60 -1.04 0.50 18.14
C GLU A 60 -1.26 -0.78 18.97
N ASP A 61 -2.20 -1.63 18.55
CA ASP A 61 -2.45 -2.96 19.12
C ASP A 61 -1.40 -4.02 18.72
N ARG A 62 -0.33 -3.63 18.02
CA ARG A 62 0.76 -4.50 17.53
C ARG A 62 0.29 -5.63 16.63
N ARG A 63 -0.79 -5.43 15.89
CA ARG A 63 -1.25 -6.39 14.87
C ARG A 63 -0.40 -6.28 13.61
N THR A 64 -0.20 -7.40 12.93
CA THR A 64 0.49 -7.41 11.65
C THR A 64 -0.47 -7.02 10.54
N VAL A 65 -0.13 -5.98 9.78
CA VAL A 65 -0.92 -5.56 8.61
C VAL A 65 -0.05 -5.61 7.37
N LEU A 66 -0.45 -6.43 6.40
CA LEU A 66 0.11 -6.44 5.06
C LEU A 66 -0.77 -5.58 4.17
N PHE A 67 -0.24 -4.45 3.74
CA PHE A 67 -0.96 -3.45 2.97
C PHE A 67 -0.43 -3.36 1.55
N VAL A 68 -1.28 -3.68 0.57
CA VAL A 68 -0.96 -3.52 -0.86
C VAL A 68 -1.69 -2.30 -1.39
N SER A 69 -0.95 -1.36 -1.96
CA SER A 69 -1.51 -0.13 -2.52
C SER A 69 -0.65 0.42 -3.64
N HIS A 70 -1.27 1.12 -4.58
CA HIS A 70 -0.59 1.97 -5.55
C HIS A 70 -0.40 3.42 -5.05
N SER A 71 -0.95 3.76 -3.89
CA SER A 71 -0.84 5.09 -3.30
C SER A 71 0.39 5.21 -2.42
N VAL A 72 1.41 5.87 -2.93
CA VAL A 72 2.65 6.19 -2.21
C VAL A 72 2.38 6.97 -0.91
N ALA A 73 1.43 7.92 -0.93
CA ALA A 73 1.07 8.71 0.24
C ALA A 73 0.46 7.83 1.36
N GLN A 74 -0.29 6.79 1.01
CA GLN A 74 -0.81 5.83 1.98
C GLN A 74 0.31 4.97 2.57
N MET A 75 1.25 4.50 1.74
CA MET A 75 2.39 3.73 2.22
C MET A 75 3.25 4.53 3.20
N ASP A 76 3.55 5.79 2.88
CA ASP A 76 4.32 6.68 3.76
C ASP A 76 3.62 6.94 5.10
N GLY A 77 2.30 7.09 5.07
CA GLY A 77 1.50 7.37 6.27
C GLY A 77 1.22 6.16 7.17
N PHE A 78 1.20 4.94 6.63
CA PHE A 78 0.75 3.76 7.36
C PHE A 78 1.80 2.70 7.61
N CYS A 79 2.78 2.56 6.71
CA CYS A 79 3.71 1.45 6.75
C CYS A 79 4.93 1.76 7.61
N ASP A 80 5.34 0.79 8.45
CA ASP A 80 6.63 0.83 9.14
C ASP A 80 7.75 0.38 8.21
N ARG A 81 7.43 -0.53 7.28
CA ARG A 81 8.32 -1.06 6.25
C ARG A 81 7.60 -1.15 4.92
N VAL A 82 8.33 -0.98 3.84
CA VAL A 82 7.85 -1.12 2.46
C VAL A 82 8.64 -2.23 1.78
N LEU A 83 7.92 -3.10 1.10
CA LEU A 83 8.46 -4.17 0.27
C LEU A 83 8.25 -3.82 -1.20
N TRP A 84 9.33 -3.73 -1.96
CA TRP A 84 9.28 -3.54 -3.40
C TRP A 84 9.40 -4.88 -4.11
N LEU A 85 8.32 -5.26 -4.81
CA LEU A 85 8.26 -6.44 -5.64
C LEU A 85 8.37 -6.07 -7.13
N TYR A 86 9.09 -6.86 -7.89
CA TYR A 86 9.18 -6.75 -9.35
C TYR A 86 9.25 -8.14 -9.98
N ASN A 87 8.39 -8.40 -10.96
CA ASN A 87 8.29 -9.72 -11.62
C ASN A 87 8.18 -10.91 -10.66
N GLY A 88 7.47 -10.75 -9.53
CA GLY A 88 7.28 -11.79 -8.54
C GLY A 88 8.45 -11.97 -7.55
N GLU A 89 9.52 -11.20 -7.69
CA GLU A 89 10.69 -11.27 -6.82
C GLU A 89 10.76 -10.07 -5.88
N LYS A 90 11.31 -10.28 -4.68
CA LYS A 90 11.64 -9.21 -3.76
C LYS A 90 12.89 -8.48 -4.22
N ILE A 91 12.72 -7.21 -4.60
CA ILE A 91 13.84 -6.36 -5.06
C ILE A 91 14.46 -5.62 -3.88
N ALA A 92 13.62 -5.06 -3.00
CA ALA A 92 14.11 -4.33 -1.84
C ALA A 92 13.06 -4.35 -0.72
N GLU A 93 13.54 -4.13 0.51
CA GLU A 93 12.70 -3.92 1.68
C GLU A 93 13.40 -2.92 2.61
N ASP A 94 12.72 -1.82 2.94
CA ASP A 94 13.28 -0.78 3.80
C ASP A 94 12.15 0.05 4.45
N VAL A 95 12.51 1.03 5.27
CA VAL A 95 11.56 2.02 5.78
C VAL A 95 11.07 2.93 4.66
N PRO A 96 9.83 3.48 4.75
CA PRO A 96 9.23 4.27 3.68
C PRO A 96 10.10 5.40 3.13
N ASN A 97 10.72 6.19 4.00
CA ASN A 97 11.55 7.33 3.62
C ASN A 97 12.82 6.97 2.81
N ARG A 98 13.23 5.69 2.79
CA ARG A 98 14.37 5.21 2.01
C ARG A 98 13.99 4.51 0.72
N LEU A 99 12.74 4.07 0.59
CA LEU A 99 12.33 3.26 -0.56
C LEU A 99 11.29 3.93 -1.47
N ILE A 100 10.46 4.83 -0.92
CA ILE A 100 9.39 5.46 -1.69
C ILE A 100 9.91 6.33 -2.84
N LEU A 101 10.86 7.23 -2.58
CA LEU A 101 11.43 8.09 -3.64
C LEU A 101 12.15 7.28 -4.73
N PRO A 102 13.01 6.30 -4.40
CA PRO A 102 13.57 5.35 -5.37
C PRO A 102 12.51 4.66 -6.21
N TYR A 103 11.46 4.13 -5.58
CA TYR A 103 10.36 3.48 -6.28
C TYR A 103 9.60 4.44 -7.22
N CYS A 104 9.34 5.67 -6.80
CA CYS A 104 8.69 6.68 -7.65
C CYS A 104 9.53 7.02 -8.89
N ALA A 105 10.85 7.12 -8.74
CA ALA A 105 11.76 7.35 -9.86
C ALA A 105 11.76 6.16 -10.83
N PHE A 106 11.84 4.94 -10.31
CA PHE A 106 11.68 3.71 -11.09
C PHE A 106 10.33 3.69 -11.83
N ALA A 107 9.21 3.90 -11.15
CA ALA A 107 7.89 3.82 -11.73
C ALA A 107 7.69 4.81 -12.89
N ARG A 108 8.27 6.01 -12.78
CA ARG A 108 8.28 7.02 -13.84
C ARG A 108 9.10 6.55 -15.04
N GLU A 109 10.30 6.05 -14.82
CA GLU A 109 11.19 5.54 -15.87
C GLU A 109 10.54 4.33 -16.56
N TYR A 110 10.05 3.37 -15.80
CA TYR A 110 9.40 2.16 -16.29
C TYR A 110 8.14 2.46 -17.12
N SER A 111 7.35 3.47 -16.74
CA SER A 111 6.16 3.86 -17.50
C SER A 111 6.49 4.47 -18.87
N ALA A 112 7.67 5.04 -19.04
CA ALA A 112 8.15 5.58 -20.31
C ALA A 112 8.77 4.53 -21.24
N MET A 113 9.05 3.32 -20.74
CA MET A 113 9.67 2.24 -21.51
C MET A 113 8.69 1.57 -22.46
N THR A 114 9.21 1.11 -23.59
CA THR A 114 8.52 0.21 -24.53
C THR A 114 8.35 -1.19 -23.92
N ASN A 115 7.48 -2.02 -24.50
CA ASN A 115 7.27 -3.38 -24.04
C ASN A 115 8.52 -4.26 -24.14
N ASP A 116 9.40 -4.02 -25.10
CA ASP A 116 10.60 -4.82 -25.27
C ASP A 116 11.71 -4.41 -24.29
N GLU A 117 11.82 -3.12 -23.99
CA GLU A 117 12.70 -2.62 -22.93
C GLU A 117 12.28 -3.17 -21.55
N ARG A 118 10.98 -3.20 -21.25
CA ARG A 118 10.46 -3.75 -19.98
C ARG A 118 10.80 -5.21 -19.76
N LYS A 119 10.85 -6.03 -20.83
CA LYS A 119 11.18 -7.47 -20.72
C LYS A 119 12.62 -7.72 -20.27
N GLN A 120 13.52 -6.80 -20.59
CA GLN A 120 14.96 -6.93 -20.30
C GLN A 120 15.38 -6.08 -19.07
N PHE A 121 14.46 -5.26 -18.57
CA PHE A 121 14.75 -4.32 -17.50
C PHE A 121 14.82 -5.03 -16.14
N CYS A 122 15.84 -4.69 -15.37
CA CYS A 122 15.97 -5.06 -13.97
C CYS A 122 16.26 -3.80 -13.14
N PRO A 123 15.45 -3.47 -12.12
CA PRO A 123 15.65 -2.25 -11.34
C PRO A 123 16.91 -2.35 -10.46
N ASP A 124 17.81 -1.37 -10.59
CA ASP A 124 18.93 -1.18 -9.67
C ASP A 124 18.53 -0.21 -8.56
N VAL A 125 18.14 -0.78 -7.42
CA VAL A 125 17.65 -0.02 -6.26
C VAL A 125 18.69 0.97 -5.74
N GLU A 126 19.95 0.57 -5.67
CA GLU A 126 21.02 1.44 -5.18
C GLU A 126 21.25 2.64 -6.10
N ALA A 127 21.16 2.45 -7.42
CA ALA A 127 21.24 3.53 -8.37
C ALA A 127 20.07 4.52 -8.20
N TYR A 128 18.85 4.02 -7.95
CA TYR A 128 17.70 4.86 -7.64
C TYR A 128 17.86 5.59 -6.32
N GLN A 129 18.35 4.92 -5.27
CA GLN A 129 18.60 5.55 -3.97
C GLN A 129 19.66 6.66 -4.09
N ARG A 130 20.78 6.42 -4.75
CA ARG A 130 21.83 7.43 -4.97
C ARG A 130 21.32 8.69 -5.69
N ARG A 131 20.34 8.54 -6.60
CA ARG A 131 19.80 9.68 -7.37
C ARG A 131 18.70 10.44 -6.64
N THR A 132 18.02 9.82 -5.69
CA THR A 132 16.77 10.36 -5.13
C THR A 132 16.83 10.67 -3.63
N LEU A 133 17.72 10.02 -2.89
CA LEU A 133 17.83 10.22 -1.45
C LEU A 133 18.86 11.27 -1.08
N PRO A 134 18.62 12.06 -0.03
CA PRO A 134 19.62 12.94 0.54
C PRO A 134 20.75 12.12 1.21
N PRO A 135 21.98 12.69 1.33
CA PRO A 135 23.17 11.97 1.79
C PRO A 135 23.05 11.32 3.17
N ASP A 136 22.30 11.94 4.08
CA ASP A 136 22.06 11.42 5.43
C ASP A 136 21.24 10.13 5.45
N LEU A 137 20.41 9.89 4.45
CA LEU A 137 19.66 8.64 4.29
C LEU A 137 20.45 7.56 3.56
N LEU A 138 21.47 7.91 2.80
CA LEU A 138 22.34 6.93 2.11
C LEU A 138 23.32 6.23 3.06
N SER A 139 23.76 6.90 4.13
CA SER A 139 24.81 6.41 5.03
C SER A 139 24.36 5.36 6.06
N ARG A 140 23.08 5.03 6.16
CA ARG A 140 22.51 4.08 7.12
C ARG A 140 22.23 2.72 6.50
N SER A 141 23.20 2.12 5.83
CA SER A 141 23.17 0.70 5.43
C SER A 141 23.76 -0.14 6.56
N SER A 142 22.91 -0.80 7.33
CA SER A 142 23.29 -1.88 8.26
C SER A 142 22.16 -2.87 8.35
#